data_17f6af0f60fd4f91566337cae27d0411
#
_entry.id   17f6af0f60fd4f91566337cae27d0411
#
_cell.length_a   1.000
_cell.length_b   1.000
_cell.length_c   1.000
_cell.angle_alpha   90.00
_cell.angle_beta   90.00
_cell.angle_gamma   90.00
#
_symmetry.space_group_name_H-M   'P 1'
#
loop_
_entity.id
_entity.type
_entity.pdbx_description
1 polymer ?
#
loop_
_entity_poly.entity_id
_entity_poly.type
_entity_poly.pdbx_seq_one_letter_code
_entity_poly.pdbx_strand_id
1 'polypeptide(L)'
;QHRYDIDPTPLGAFARQVADRCREIGEPMVQVTGDPSLMVSRIGIGTGCGCDIPTYRDMDCDCSIVCDDGSCYWQGIQEAEDGRHAVIRVNHGTSEEPGMLTLTKYINSHLDGLRAEHLPHGCTFQLT
;
A
#
# COMPACT_ATOMS: atom_id res chain seq x y z
N GLN A 1 -9.43 2.44 -6.02
CA GLN A 1 -8.24 3.28 -6.26
C GLN A 1 -8.55 4.71 -5.82
N HIS A 2 -7.66 5.28 -5.02
CA HIS A 2 -7.84 6.61 -4.44
C HIS A 2 -6.54 7.40 -4.56
N ARG A 3 -6.66 8.71 -4.70
CA ARG A 3 -5.55 9.67 -4.57
C ARG A 3 -5.73 10.45 -3.28
N TYR A 4 -4.63 10.62 -2.56
CA TYR A 4 -4.54 11.46 -1.36
C TYR A 4 -3.40 12.45 -1.54
N ASP A 5 -3.66 13.70 -1.21
CA ASP A 5 -2.64 14.74 -1.17
C ASP A 5 -2.11 14.86 0.26
N ILE A 6 -0.79 14.88 0.40
CA ILE A 6 -0.08 15.00 1.68
C ILE A 6 0.90 16.17 1.62
N ASP A 7 1.42 16.60 2.75
CA ASP A 7 2.54 17.53 2.77
C ASP A 7 3.75 16.90 2.07
N PRO A 8 4.47 17.67 1.20
CA PRO A 8 5.63 17.16 0.48
C PRO A 8 6.64 16.51 1.43
N THR A 9 6.90 15.23 1.20
CA THR A 9 7.72 14.39 2.08
C THR A 9 8.75 13.62 1.23
N PRO A 10 10.03 13.51 1.65
CA PRO A 10 10.98 12.65 0.95
C PRO A 10 10.51 11.19 0.92
N LEU A 11 10.58 10.53 -0.25
CA LEU A 11 10.14 9.14 -0.45
C LEU A 11 10.67 8.19 0.62
N GLY A 12 11.96 8.29 0.95
CA GLY A 12 12.55 7.44 1.98
C GLY A 12 11.97 7.66 3.38
N ALA A 13 11.51 8.87 3.71
CA ALA A 13 10.82 9.15 4.97
C ALA A 13 9.39 8.63 4.94
N PHE A 14 8.68 8.84 3.84
CA PHE A 14 7.32 8.35 3.64
C PHE A 14 7.26 6.81 3.65
N ALA A 15 8.19 6.15 2.94
CA ALA A 15 8.28 4.69 2.92
C ALA A 15 8.53 4.09 4.32
N ARG A 16 9.33 4.75 5.17
CA ARG A 16 9.50 4.32 6.57
C ARG A 16 8.20 4.43 7.37
N GLN A 17 7.42 5.50 7.18
CA GLN A 17 6.11 5.63 7.83
C GLN A 17 5.16 4.50 7.40
N VAL A 18 5.13 4.17 6.10
CA VAL A 18 4.34 3.04 5.59
C VAL A 18 4.82 1.72 6.21
N ALA A 19 6.14 1.47 6.22
CA ALA A 19 6.71 0.27 6.81
C ALA A 19 6.40 0.14 8.31
N ASP A 20 6.42 1.24 9.07
CA ASP A 20 6.08 1.23 10.48
C ASP A 20 4.60 0.84 10.72
N ARG A 21 3.70 1.30 9.86
CA ARG A 21 2.28 0.88 9.89
C ARG A 21 2.10 -0.58 9.51
N CYS A 22 2.80 -1.05 8.47
CA CYS A 22 2.75 -2.45 8.05
C CYS A 22 3.31 -3.38 9.12
N ARG A 23 4.31 -2.95 9.89
CA ARG A 23 4.87 -3.73 11.01
C ARG A 23 3.83 -4.03 12.09
N GLU A 24 2.88 -3.13 12.35
CA GLU A 24 1.80 -3.34 13.33
C GLU A 24 0.90 -4.54 12.96
N ILE A 25 0.88 -4.91 11.67
CA ILE A 25 0.08 -6.04 11.12
C ILE A 25 0.96 -7.17 10.57
N GLY A 26 2.24 -7.21 10.98
CA GLY A 26 3.13 -8.35 10.74
C GLY A 26 4.02 -8.26 9.51
N GLU A 27 4.01 -7.16 8.75
CA GLU A 27 4.96 -6.92 7.65
C GLU A 27 6.08 -5.97 8.09
N PRO A 28 7.32 -6.48 8.31
CA PRO A 28 8.37 -5.68 8.94
C PRO A 28 9.03 -4.66 8.00
N MET A 29 8.78 -4.74 6.69
CA MET A 29 9.38 -3.85 5.69
C MET A 29 8.54 -3.80 4.41
N VAL A 30 8.79 -2.77 3.61
CA VAL A 30 8.19 -2.56 2.29
C VAL A 30 9.28 -2.51 1.22
N GLN A 31 8.92 -2.78 -0.04
CA GLN A 31 9.80 -2.58 -1.17
C GLN A 31 9.59 -1.16 -1.73
N VAL A 32 10.67 -0.50 -2.13
CA VAL A 32 10.63 0.88 -2.63
C VAL A 32 11.33 0.97 -3.96
N THR A 33 10.69 1.61 -4.93
CA THR A 33 11.25 1.99 -6.23
C THR A 33 11.28 3.51 -6.32
N GLY A 34 12.39 4.07 -6.76
CA GLY A 34 12.63 5.51 -6.88
C GLY A 34 13.69 6.05 -5.92
N ASP A 35 14.18 7.25 -6.21
CA ASP A 35 15.18 7.93 -5.37
C ASP A 35 14.61 8.27 -3.99
N PRO A 36 15.23 7.85 -2.88
CA PRO A 36 14.76 8.17 -1.53
C PRO A 36 14.63 9.67 -1.22
N SER A 37 15.33 10.53 -1.97
CA SER A 37 15.25 11.99 -1.82
C SER A 37 14.11 12.62 -2.63
N LEU A 38 13.44 11.87 -3.51
CA LEU A 38 12.30 12.36 -4.30
C LEU A 38 11.20 12.86 -3.37
N MET A 39 10.74 14.09 -3.59
CA MET A 39 9.62 14.65 -2.84
C MET A 39 8.31 14.10 -3.41
N VAL A 40 7.52 13.44 -2.56
CA VAL A 40 6.20 12.91 -2.91
C VAL A 40 5.11 13.63 -2.15
N SER A 41 3.97 13.88 -2.79
CA SER A 41 2.85 14.63 -2.21
C SER A 41 1.49 14.14 -2.71
N ARG A 42 1.43 13.44 -3.84
CA ARG A 42 0.19 12.94 -4.45
C ARG A 42 0.26 11.42 -4.50
N ILE A 43 -0.38 10.80 -3.53
CA ILE A 43 -0.24 9.37 -3.27
C ILE A 43 -1.43 8.62 -3.84
N GLY A 44 -1.16 7.74 -4.81
CA GLY A 44 -2.12 6.74 -5.26
C GLY A 44 -2.11 5.53 -4.33
N ILE A 45 -3.29 5.07 -3.89
CA ILE A 45 -3.40 3.90 -3.03
C ILE A 45 -4.59 3.02 -3.44
N GLY A 46 -4.39 1.72 -3.39
CA GLY A 46 -5.40 0.69 -3.56
C GLY A 46 -4.98 -0.58 -2.84
N THR A 47 -5.88 -1.52 -2.77
CA THR A 47 -5.68 -2.80 -2.08
C THR A 47 -5.91 -3.96 -3.04
N GLY A 48 -5.23 -5.07 -2.84
CA GLY A 48 -5.36 -6.27 -3.64
C GLY A 48 -5.29 -5.99 -5.15
N CYS A 49 -6.09 -6.65 -5.94
CA CYS A 49 -6.16 -6.45 -7.39
C CYS A 49 -6.75 -5.08 -7.80
N GLY A 50 -7.20 -4.27 -6.85
CA GLY A 50 -7.65 -2.90 -7.07
C GLY A 50 -6.54 -1.87 -7.16
N CYS A 51 -5.26 -2.23 -7.10
CA CYS A 51 -4.13 -1.32 -7.27
C CYS A 51 -3.51 -1.46 -8.67
N ASP A 52 -3.13 -0.32 -9.28
CA ASP A 52 -2.57 -0.30 -10.63
C ASP A 52 -1.75 0.97 -10.86
N ILE A 53 -0.45 0.83 -11.12
CA ILE A 53 0.48 1.96 -11.30
C ILE A 53 0.09 2.87 -12.47
N PRO A 54 -0.23 2.37 -13.67
CA PRO A 54 -0.68 3.21 -14.78
C PRO A 54 -1.86 4.11 -14.40
N THR A 55 -2.87 3.57 -13.76
CA THR A 55 -4.04 4.34 -13.32
C THR A 55 -3.65 5.47 -12.34
N TYR A 56 -2.73 5.23 -11.41
CA TYR A 56 -2.28 6.29 -10.50
C TYR A 56 -1.49 7.39 -11.21
N ARG A 57 -0.72 7.05 -12.24
CA ARG A 57 -0.08 8.04 -13.10
C ARG A 57 -1.10 8.90 -13.85
N ASP A 58 -2.16 8.29 -14.36
CA ASP A 58 -3.27 9.00 -15.02
C ASP A 58 -4.03 9.91 -14.05
N MET A 59 -4.05 9.55 -12.75
CA MET A 59 -4.58 10.38 -11.67
C MET A 59 -3.61 11.48 -11.21
N ASP A 60 -2.50 11.69 -11.90
CA ASP A 60 -1.45 12.67 -11.54
C ASP A 60 -0.83 12.40 -10.15
N CYS A 61 -0.70 11.14 -9.76
CA CYS A 61 0.04 10.75 -8.57
C CYS A 61 1.55 10.75 -8.85
N ASP A 62 2.36 11.12 -7.86
CA ASP A 62 3.82 11.05 -7.91
C ASP A 62 4.39 9.84 -7.16
N CYS A 63 3.55 9.17 -6.37
CA CYS A 63 3.87 7.92 -5.68
C CYS A 63 2.66 7.00 -5.66
N SER A 64 2.89 5.69 -5.87
CA SER A 64 1.88 4.64 -5.75
C SER A 64 2.18 3.71 -4.59
N ILE A 65 1.20 3.45 -3.73
CA ILE A 65 1.23 2.33 -2.79
C ILE A 65 0.43 1.19 -3.41
N VAL A 66 1.10 0.08 -3.70
CA VAL A 66 0.54 -1.08 -4.39
C VAL A 66 0.88 -2.37 -3.65
N CYS A 67 0.19 -3.46 -3.98
CA CYS A 67 0.65 -4.80 -3.62
C CYS A 67 1.25 -5.52 -4.84
N ASP A 68 1.45 -6.81 -4.72
CA ASP A 68 1.98 -7.68 -5.79
C ASP A 68 1.13 -7.63 -7.07
N ASP A 69 -0.19 -7.56 -6.99
CA ASP A 69 -1.07 -7.47 -8.18
C ASP A 69 -0.81 -6.19 -8.98
N GLY A 70 -0.67 -5.05 -8.32
CA GLY A 70 -0.37 -3.77 -8.98
C GLY A 70 1.07 -3.62 -9.48
N SER A 71 1.91 -4.60 -9.20
CA SER A 71 3.35 -4.59 -9.52
C SER A 71 3.89 -5.98 -9.87
N CYS A 72 3.03 -6.86 -10.41
CA CYS A 72 3.38 -8.26 -10.69
C CYS A 72 4.37 -8.44 -11.84
N TYR A 73 4.44 -7.49 -12.76
CA TYR A 73 5.40 -7.52 -13.87
C TYR A 73 6.56 -6.56 -13.61
N TRP A 74 7.78 -7.04 -13.79
CA TRP A 74 8.99 -6.23 -13.69
C TRP A 74 8.96 -5.00 -14.62
N GLN A 75 8.30 -5.13 -15.78
CA GLN A 75 8.16 -4.07 -16.75
C GLN A 75 7.47 -2.83 -16.16
N GLY A 76 6.35 -3.01 -15.44
CA GLY A 76 5.64 -1.88 -14.82
C GLY A 76 6.49 -1.16 -13.76
N ILE A 77 7.33 -1.90 -13.04
CA ILE A 77 8.28 -1.32 -12.08
C ILE A 77 9.40 -0.57 -12.80
N GLN A 78 9.93 -1.14 -13.91
CA GLN A 78 10.95 -0.47 -14.72
C GLN A 78 10.39 0.82 -15.36
N GLU A 79 9.18 0.78 -15.90
CA GLU A 79 8.51 1.96 -16.46
C GLU A 79 8.27 3.05 -15.40
N ALA A 80 7.96 2.67 -14.17
CA ALA A 80 7.83 3.61 -13.06
C ALA A 80 9.18 4.25 -12.72
N GLU A 81 10.24 3.47 -12.63
CA GLU A 81 11.62 3.95 -12.38
C GLU A 81 12.07 4.91 -13.48
N ASP A 82 11.94 4.52 -14.76
CA ASP A 82 12.32 5.34 -15.91
C ASP A 82 11.50 6.64 -15.98
N GLY A 83 10.24 6.57 -15.58
CA GLY A 83 9.32 7.71 -15.50
C GLY A 83 9.44 8.55 -14.23
N ARG A 84 10.38 8.23 -13.32
CA ARG A 84 10.54 8.86 -12.02
C ARG A 84 9.26 8.88 -11.18
N HIS A 85 8.46 7.83 -11.30
CA HIS A 85 7.27 7.62 -10.49
C HIS A 85 7.61 6.69 -9.32
N ALA A 86 7.47 7.18 -8.10
CA ALA A 86 7.78 6.39 -6.92
C ALA A 86 6.78 5.26 -6.69
N VAL A 87 7.27 4.09 -6.27
CA VAL A 87 6.40 2.95 -5.91
C VAL A 87 6.80 2.42 -4.53
N ILE A 88 5.81 2.24 -3.67
CA ILE A 88 5.95 1.51 -2.41
C ILE A 88 5.09 0.26 -2.52
N ARG A 89 5.72 -0.92 -2.42
CA ARG A 89 5.04 -2.19 -2.51
C ARG A 89 4.93 -2.85 -1.14
N VAL A 90 3.71 -3.23 -0.78
CA VAL A 90 3.37 -4.02 0.41
C VAL A 90 2.91 -5.42 0.02
N ASN A 91 2.82 -6.35 0.96
CA ASN A 91 2.25 -7.67 0.70
C ASN A 91 0.74 -7.57 0.44
N HIS A 92 0.20 -8.48 -0.39
CA HIS A 92 -1.22 -8.51 -0.76
C HIS A 92 -2.12 -8.50 0.49
N GLY A 93 -1.95 -9.49 1.36
CA GLY A 93 -2.74 -9.59 2.59
C GLY A 93 -2.61 -8.36 3.49
N THR A 94 -1.40 -7.80 3.63
CA THR A 94 -1.15 -6.56 4.37
C THR A 94 -1.94 -5.38 3.81
N SER A 95 -2.09 -5.31 2.48
CA SER A 95 -2.86 -4.24 1.83
C SER A 95 -4.35 -4.27 2.18
N GLU A 96 -4.91 -5.44 2.46
CA GLU A 96 -6.32 -5.68 2.71
C GLU A 96 -6.68 -5.79 4.21
N GLU A 97 -5.74 -6.20 5.05
CA GLU A 97 -5.93 -6.48 6.47
C GLU A 97 -6.63 -5.35 7.25
N PRO A 98 -6.26 -4.06 7.11
CA PRO A 98 -6.94 -2.97 7.81
C PRO A 98 -8.42 -2.82 7.43
N GLY A 99 -8.75 -3.13 6.17
CA GLY A 99 -10.12 -3.15 5.66
C GLY A 99 -10.95 -4.23 6.34
N MET A 100 -10.42 -5.44 6.44
CA MET A 100 -11.08 -6.58 7.09
C MET A 100 -11.28 -6.35 8.59
N LEU A 101 -10.28 -5.77 9.28
CA LEU A 101 -10.42 -5.38 10.68
C LEU A 101 -11.53 -4.32 10.86
N THR A 102 -11.61 -3.34 9.95
CA THR A 102 -12.64 -2.30 9.98
C THR A 102 -14.04 -2.91 9.72
N LEU A 103 -14.16 -3.81 8.75
CA LEU A 103 -15.41 -4.54 8.47
C LEU A 103 -15.87 -5.35 9.69
N THR A 104 -14.95 -6.05 10.36
CA THR A 104 -15.26 -6.80 11.59
C THR A 104 -15.83 -5.88 12.68
N LYS A 105 -15.22 -4.72 12.89
CA LYS A 105 -15.71 -3.71 13.85
C LYS A 105 -17.09 -3.18 13.45
N TYR A 106 -17.30 -2.92 12.17
CA TYR A 106 -18.58 -2.46 11.65
C TYR A 106 -19.70 -3.48 11.90
N ILE A 107 -19.50 -4.76 11.56
CA ILE A 107 -20.46 -5.84 11.79
C ILE A 107 -20.86 -5.89 13.26
N ASN A 108 -19.86 -5.92 14.15
CA ASN A 108 -20.11 -6.04 15.59
C ASN A 108 -20.82 -4.83 16.21
N SER A 109 -20.75 -3.66 15.57
CA SER A 109 -21.35 -2.44 16.10
C SER A 109 -22.69 -2.05 15.46
N HIS A 110 -23.04 -2.64 14.30
CA HIS A 110 -24.20 -2.21 13.52
C HIS A 110 -25.19 -3.33 13.18
N LEU A 111 -24.79 -4.60 13.33
CA LEU A 111 -25.63 -5.73 12.96
C LEU A 111 -25.98 -6.57 14.18
N ASP A 112 -27.21 -6.41 14.69
CA ASP A 112 -27.69 -7.17 15.83
C ASP A 112 -27.76 -8.68 15.55
N GLY A 113 -27.36 -9.48 16.54
CA GLY A 113 -27.41 -10.94 16.45
C GLY A 113 -26.28 -11.58 15.65
N LEU A 114 -25.37 -10.78 15.08
CA LEU A 114 -24.17 -11.26 14.42
C LEU A 114 -22.92 -10.97 15.25
N ARG A 115 -21.98 -11.90 15.24
CA ARG A 115 -20.66 -11.72 15.82
C ARG A 115 -19.59 -12.08 14.78
N ALA A 116 -18.72 -11.14 14.49
CA ALA A 116 -17.57 -11.34 13.63
C ALA A 116 -16.27 -11.31 14.45
N GLU A 117 -15.30 -12.12 14.04
CA GLU A 117 -13.96 -12.14 14.59
C GLU A 117 -12.96 -11.92 13.46
N HIS A 118 -12.00 -11.04 13.69
CA HIS A 118 -10.91 -10.81 12.75
C HIS A 118 -9.79 -11.84 13.02
N LEU A 119 -9.45 -12.60 11.99
CA LEU A 119 -8.30 -13.51 12.01
C LEU A 119 -7.15 -12.84 11.27
N PRO A 120 -6.06 -12.45 11.95
CA PRO A 120 -4.93 -11.80 11.30
C PRO A 120 -4.29 -12.70 10.24
N HIS A 121 -4.07 -12.16 9.05
CA HIS A 121 -3.36 -12.85 7.98
C HIS A 121 -1.84 -12.74 8.14
N GLY A 122 -1.36 -11.55 8.48
CA GLY A 122 0.07 -11.24 8.58
C GLY A 122 0.80 -11.26 7.24
N CYS A 123 2.11 -11.09 7.29
CA CYS A 123 2.97 -11.20 6.11
C CYS A 123 3.37 -12.65 5.87
N THR A 124 3.24 -13.12 4.62
CA THR A 124 3.62 -14.48 4.22
C THR A 124 5.10 -14.64 3.90
N PHE A 125 5.84 -13.53 3.76
CA PHE A 125 7.26 -13.53 3.46
C PHE A 125 8.10 -13.40 4.73
N GLN A 126 9.24 -14.08 4.71
CA GLN A 126 10.29 -13.95 5.72
C GLN A 126 11.53 -13.38 5.05
N LEU A 127 12.24 -12.54 5.79
CA LEU A 127 13.52 -12.00 5.37
C LEU A 127 14.64 -12.83 6.01
N THR A 128 15.55 -13.29 5.20
CA THR A 128 16.72 -14.09 5.64
C THR A 128 18.01 -13.36 5.32
#